data_21a53469ad901f59cf6dcbc439561e59
#
_entry.id   21a53469ad901f59cf6dcbc439561e59
#
_cell.length_a   1.000
_cell.length_b   1.000
_cell.length_c   1.000
_cell.angle_alpha   90.00
_cell.angle_beta   90.00
_cell.angle_gamma   90.00
#
_symmetry.space_group_name_H-M   'P 1'
#
loop_
_entity.id
_entity.type
_entity.pdbx_description
1 polymer ?
#
loop_
_entity_poly.entity_id
_entity_poly.type
_entity_poly.pdbx_seq_one_letter_code
_entity_poly.pdbx_strand_id
1 'polypeptide(L)'
;MYRVAICEDEEQQRELVKKILVGLSVKTNTEFEIELFPSGEDLISHYEQDEAPFHILILDVEMGGMNGIQAAHRLRSRKHFDEQIIFLTSYPEYMVESFDVITFQYLIKPVAPQLLEEKILKLCDYFQAQDKKFMVIKSGYEEVVLRHDDIIGIEAAKSLTVKSKLNVITTTGIYETRGIIAEYASALRDSHFLHIHRSIIINLLHVHKFAGGSVLMSGGQEFPIGRSKIKEVKDFYTKFMIMKGSSYDSL
;
A
#
# COMPACT_ATOMS: atom_id res chain seq x y z
N MET A 1 -1.56 12.21 1.73
CA MET A 1 -2.58 12.64 2.71
C MET A 1 -3.35 11.42 3.18
N TYR A 2 -3.50 11.25 4.51
CA TYR A 2 -4.25 10.14 5.11
C TYR A 2 -5.44 10.66 5.89
N ARG A 3 -6.63 10.12 5.66
CA ARG A 3 -7.83 10.43 6.44
C ARG A 3 -7.87 9.56 7.69
N VAL A 4 -8.04 10.18 8.86
CA VAL A 4 -8.02 9.51 10.17
C VAL A 4 -9.27 9.87 10.95
N ALA A 5 -10.03 8.87 11.37
CA ALA A 5 -11.12 9.05 12.33
C ALA A 5 -10.60 8.78 13.74
N ILE A 6 -10.95 9.63 14.69
CA ILE A 6 -10.74 9.42 16.12
C ILE A 6 -12.11 9.35 16.77
N CYS A 7 -12.46 8.18 17.31
CA CYS A 7 -13.72 7.92 17.99
C CYS A 7 -13.46 7.65 19.46
N GLU A 8 -13.88 8.57 20.31
CA GLU A 8 -13.59 8.64 21.74
C GLU A 8 -14.61 9.57 22.40
N ASP A 9 -15.28 9.17 23.45
CA ASP A 9 -16.34 9.99 24.08
C ASP A 9 -15.77 11.08 25.01
N GLU A 10 -14.59 10.86 25.61
CA GLU A 10 -13.91 11.89 26.41
C GLU A 10 -13.24 12.95 25.52
N GLU A 11 -13.76 14.17 25.49
CA GLU A 11 -13.23 15.27 24.67
C GLU A 11 -11.73 15.53 24.89
N GLN A 12 -11.26 15.45 26.14
CA GLN A 12 -9.86 15.69 26.48
C GLN A 12 -8.93 14.62 25.86
N GLN A 13 -9.35 13.36 25.89
CA GLN A 13 -8.60 12.25 25.28
C GLN A 13 -8.61 12.38 23.76
N ARG A 14 -9.77 12.66 23.17
CA ARG A 14 -9.94 12.88 21.75
C ARG A 14 -9.03 14.00 21.21
N GLU A 15 -8.98 15.14 21.90
CA GLU A 15 -8.09 16.25 21.54
C GLU A 15 -6.60 15.95 21.80
N LEU A 16 -6.27 15.11 22.78
CA LEU A 16 -4.89 14.66 23.03
C LEU A 16 -4.39 13.84 21.83
N VAL A 17 -5.16 12.85 21.37
CA VAL A 17 -4.81 12.01 20.22
C VAL A 17 -4.65 12.87 18.95
N LYS A 18 -5.57 13.81 18.72
CA LYS A 18 -5.47 14.77 17.61
C LYS A 18 -4.18 15.59 17.67
N LYS A 19 -3.80 16.10 18.84
CA LYS A 19 -2.54 16.86 19.00
C LYS A 19 -1.31 16.03 18.68
N ILE A 20 -1.30 14.73 19.03
CA ILE A 20 -0.20 13.81 18.68
C ILE A 20 -0.10 13.69 17.15
N LEU A 21 -1.21 13.47 16.44
CA LEU A 21 -1.21 13.35 14.98
C LEU A 21 -0.81 14.67 14.28
N VAL A 22 -1.27 15.82 14.77
CA VAL A 22 -0.85 17.12 14.24
C VAL A 22 0.65 17.34 14.47
N GLY A 23 1.17 16.98 15.65
CA GLY A 23 2.62 17.02 15.92
C GLY A 23 3.42 16.09 15.02
N LEU A 24 2.90 14.89 14.76
CA LEU A 24 3.52 13.93 13.84
C LEU A 24 3.54 14.46 12.39
N SER A 25 2.45 15.09 11.94
CA SER A 25 2.36 15.73 10.62
C SER A 25 3.50 16.74 10.41
N VAL A 26 3.75 17.59 11.40
CA VAL A 26 4.83 18.59 11.35
C VAL A 26 6.22 17.94 11.35
N LYS A 27 6.43 16.88 12.15
CA LYS A 27 7.72 16.17 12.27
C LYS A 27 8.12 15.43 10.99
N THR A 28 7.14 14.87 10.26
CA THR A 28 7.38 13.89 9.18
C THR A 28 6.98 14.40 7.80
N ASN A 29 6.42 15.61 7.71
CA ASN A 29 5.82 16.16 6.49
C ASN A 29 4.75 15.22 5.88
N THR A 30 4.06 14.46 6.74
CA THR A 30 2.94 13.58 6.37
C THR A 30 1.64 14.30 6.66
N GLU A 31 0.77 14.43 5.67
CA GLU A 31 -0.52 15.12 5.84
C GLU A 31 -1.57 14.15 6.39
N PHE A 32 -2.24 14.57 7.48
CA PHE A 32 -3.39 13.90 8.07
C PHE A 32 -4.62 14.81 8.04
N GLU A 33 -5.70 14.31 7.46
CA GLU A 33 -7.05 14.88 7.59
C GLU A 33 -7.75 14.14 8.73
N ILE A 34 -8.06 14.87 9.82
CA ILE A 34 -8.51 14.26 11.08
C ILE A 34 -9.96 14.65 11.34
N GLU A 35 -10.83 13.66 11.47
CA GLU A 35 -12.22 13.83 11.90
C GLU A 35 -12.43 13.22 13.29
N LEU A 36 -13.28 13.88 14.09
CA LEU A 36 -13.51 13.54 15.49
C LEU A 36 -14.95 13.07 15.68
N PHE A 37 -15.11 11.92 16.32
CA PHE A 37 -16.41 11.31 16.61
C PHE A 37 -16.55 11.11 18.12
N PRO A 38 -17.58 11.67 18.75
CA PRO A 38 -17.80 11.52 20.19
C PRO A 38 -18.48 10.18 20.56
N SER A 39 -18.96 9.41 19.57
CA SER A 39 -19.60 8.11 19.81
C SER A 39 -19.43 7.15 18.64
N GLY A 40 -19.62 5.85 18.90
CA GLY A 40 -19.66 4.83 17.85
C GLY A 40 -20.82 5.05 16.88
N GLU A 41 -21.95 5.55 17.34
CA GLU A 41 -23.12 5.88 16.53
C GLU A 41 -22.84 6.99 15.52
N ASP A 42 -22.13 8.05 15.92
CA ASP A 42 -21.75 9.14 15.01
C ASP A 42 -20.79 8.65 13.93
N LEU A 43 -19.83 7.81 14.30
CA LEU A 43 -18.91 7.18 13.34
C LEU A 43 -19.67 6.30 12.33
N ILE A 44 -20.62 5.48 12.78
CA ILE A 44 -21.45 4.65 11.88
C ILE A 44 -22.30 5.52 10.97
N SER A 45 -22.92 6.59 11.50
CA SER A 45 -23.75 7.52 10.72
C SER A 45 -22.96 8.19 9.60
N HIS A 46 -21.69 8.54 9.82
CA HIS A 46 -20.78 9.06 8.79
C HIS A 46 -20.68 8.08 7.61
N TYR A 47 -20.45 6.81 7.89
CA TYR A 47 -20.35 5.79 6.84
C TYR A 47 -21.69 5.46 6.16
N GLU A 48 -22.82 5.71 6.81
CA GLU A 48 -24.17 5.54 6.21
C GLU A 48 -24.52 6.66 5.23
N GLN A 49 -23.88 7.83 5.33
CA GLN A 49 -24.05 8.97 4.43
C GLN A 49 -23.20 8.88 3.16
N ASP A 50 -22.55 7.74 2.93
CA ASP A 50 -21.71 7.45 1.75
C ASP A 50 -20.55 8.45 1.58
N GLU A 51 -20.03 8.96 2.68
CA GLU A 51 -18.86 9.82 2.69
C GLU A 51 -17.57 9.04 2.42
N ALA A 52 -16.53 9.76 2.00
CA ALA A 52 -15.27 9.13 1.63
C ALA A 52 -14.66 8.34 2.80
N PRO A 53 -14.14 7.11 2.57
CA PRO A 53 -13.64 6.25 3.62
C PRO A 53 -12.40 6.83 4.30
N PHE A 54 -12.16 6.44 5.55
CA PHE A 54 -10.91 6.72 6.25
C PHE A 54 -9.83 5.68 5.89
N HIS A 55 -8.58 6.02 6.13
CA HIS A 55 -7.47 5.08 6.06
C HIS A 55 -7.24 4.42 7.42
N ILE A 56 -7.40 5.19 8.50
CA ILE A 56 -7.10 4.78 9.87
C ILE A 56 -8.27 5.15 10.77
N LEU A 57 -8.71 4.19 11.57
CA LEU A 57 -9.64 4.42 12.66
C LEU A 57 -8.92 4.24 13.99
N ILE A 58 -8.96 5.26 14.86
CA ILE A 58 -8.49 5.18 16.25
C ILE A 58 -9.74 5.16 17.12
N LEU A 59 -10.01 4.03 17.77
CA LEU A 59 -11.26 3.79 18.48
C LEU A 59 -10.98 3.56 19.97
N ASP A 60 -11.69 4.25 20.86
CA ASP A 60 -11.84 3.73 22.21
C ASP A 60 -12.81 2.53 22.20
N VAL A 61 -12.67 1.64 23.17
CA VAL A 61 -13.56 0.48 23.31
C VAL A 61 -14.79 0.88 24.11
N GLU A 62 -14.62 1.40 25.31
CA GLU A 62 -15.73 1.78 26.18
C GLU A 62 -16.13 3.25 25.96
N MET A 63 -17.29 3.41 25.37
CA MET A 63 -17.94 4.71 25.13
C MET A 63 -19.40 4.59 25.52
N GLY A 64 -20.03 5.71 25.85
CA GLY A 64 -21.47 5.73 26.12
C GLY A 64 -22.27 5.26 24.89
N GLY A 65 -23.05 4.18 25.00
CA GLY A 65 -23.83 3.62 23.90
C GLY A 65 -23.12 2.48 23.16
N MET A 66 -22.96 2.60 21.84
CA MET A 66 -22.23 1.61 21.03
C MET A 66 -20.74 1.64 21.38
N ASN A 67 -20.21 0.49 21.83
CA ASN A 67 -18.78 0.41 22.13
C ASN A 67 -17.94 0.27 20.84
N GLY A 68 -16.62 0.53 20.96
CA GLY A 68 -15.71 0.54 19.80
C GLY A 68 -15.59 -0.81 19.10
N ILE A 69 -15.70 -1.94 19.82
CA ILE A 69 -15.68 -3.28 19.23
C ILE A 69 -16.96 -3.51 18.39
N GLN A 70 -18.11 -3.12 18.92
CA GLN A 70 -19.39 -3.21 18.19
C GLN A 70 -19.38 -2.34 16.93
N ALA A 71 -18.86 -1.11 17.04
CA ALA A 71 -18.69 -0.22 15.89
C ALA A 71 -17.78 -0.86 14.83
N ALA A 72 -16.64 -1.41 15.24
CA ALA A 72 -15.70 -2.09 14.36
C ALA A 72 -16.33 -3.32 13.66
N HIS A 73 -17.08 -4.17 14.37
CA HIS A 73 -17.84 -5.28 13.78
C HIS A 73 -18.83 -4.81 12.72
N ARG A 74 -19.59 -3.76 13.00
CA ARG A 74 -20.56 -3.20 12.06
C ARG A 74 -19.88 -2.64 10.82
N LEU A 75 -18.74 -1.98 10.96
CA LEU A 75 -17.94 -1.49 9.83
C LEU A 75 -17.35 -2.64 9.01
N ARG A 76 -16.77 -3.66 9.63
CA ARG A 76 -16.20 -4.84 8.94
C ARG A 76 -17.26 -5.63 8.14
N SER A 77 -18.53 -5.57 8.50
CA SER A 77 -19.60 -6.21 7.74
C SER A 77 -19.95 -5.49 6.42
N ARG A 78 -19.43 -4.28 6.20
CA ARG A 78 -19.60 -3.53 4.94
C ARG A 78 -18.73 -4.14 3.83
N LYS A 79 -19.21 -4.07 2.59
CA LYS A 79 -18.40 -4.43 1.43
C LYS A 79 -17.26 -3.42 1.25
N HIS A 80 -16.06 -3.93 0.98
CA HIS A 80 -14.87 -3.11 0.71
C HIS A 80 -14.42 -2.22 1.88
N PHE A 81 -14.55 -2.72 3.11
CA PHE A 81 -14.01 -2.05 4.28
C PHE A 81 -12.54 -2.52 4.50
N ASP A 82 -11.58 -1.69 4.08
CA ASP A 82 -10.13 -1.97 4.13
C ASP A 82 -9.37 -1.09 5.15
N GLU A 83 -10.08 -0.25 5.89
CA GLU A 83 -9.54 0.67 6.88
C GLU A 83 -8.81 -0.08 8.00
N GLN A 84 -7.69 0.48 8.44
CA GLN A 84 -6.92 -0.09 9.53
C GLN A 84 -7.39 0.45 10.88
N ILE A 85 -7.62 -0.46 11.83
CA ILE A 85 -8.17 -0.13 13.15
C ILE A 85 -7.05 -0.19 14.19
N ILE A 86 -6.91 0.88 14.97
CA ILE A 86 -6.14 0.91 16.22
C ILE A 86 -7.14 1.12 17.36
N PHE A 87 -7.21 0.18 18.30
CA PHE A 87 -7.89 0.43 19.55
C PHE A 87 -6.95 1.14 20.52
N LEU A 88 -7.45 2.18 21.16
CA LEU A 88 -6.76 2.98 22.17
C LEU A 88 -7.69 3.12 23.39
N THR A 89 -7.52 2.27 24.40
CA THR A 89 -8.50 2.08 25.45
C THR A 89 -7.88 1.78 26.82
N SER A 90 -8.64 1.98 27.88
CA SER A 90 -8.24 1.59 29.26
C SER A 90 -8.60 0.14 29.62
N TYR A 91 -9.23 -0.62 28.72
CA TYR A 91 -9.84 -1.92 29.00
C TYR A 91 -9.10 -3.07 28.29
N PRO A 92 -8.13 -3.72 28.95
CA PRO A 92 -7.33 -4.82 28.36
C PRO A 92 -8.14 -6.09 28.10
N GLU A 93 -9.28 -6.30 28.77
CA GLU A 93 -10.12 -7.49 28.68
C GLU A 93 -10.73 -7.69 27.29
N TYR A 94 -10.96 -6.62 26.52
CA TYR A 94 -11.48 -6.69 25.15
C TYR A 94 -10.41 -7.00 24.10
N MET A 95 -9.15 -7.18 24.50
CA MET A 95 -8.07 -7.43 23.53
C MET A 95 -8.34 -8.69 22.69
N VAL A 96 -8.88 -9.75 23.29
CA VAL A 96 -9.18 -11.00 22.58
C VAL A 96 -10.27 -10.78 21.52
N GLU A 97 -11.34 -10.06 21.86
CA GLU A 97 -12.45 -9.76 20.94
C GLU A 97 -12.00 -8.86 19.80
N SER A 98 -10.98 -8.01 20.00
CA SER A 98 -10.46 -7.14 18.93
C SER A 98 -9.83 -7.89 17.77
N PHE A 99 -9.40 -9.16 17.95
CA PHE A 99 -8.88 -9.98 16.86
C PHE A 99 -9.96 -10.38 15.86
N ASP A 100 -11.22 -10.51 16.28
CA ASP A 100 -12.34 -10.87 15.41
C ASP A 100 -12.65 -9.77 14.38
N VAL A 101 -12.26 -8.52 14.65
CA VAL A 101 -12.42 -7.38 13.73
C VAL A 101 -11.16 -7.04 12.94
N ILE A 102 -10.14 -7.91 12.98
CA ILE A 102 -8.87 -7.74 12.26
C ILE A 102 -8.27 -6.37 12.60
N THR A 103 -7.94 -6.18 13.88
CA THR A 103 -7.29 -4.94 14.34
C THR A 103 -5.82 -4.90 13.95
N PHE A 104 -5.33 -3.73 13.56
CA PHE A 104 -3.89 -3.53 13.34
C PHE A 104 -3.13 -3.48 14.66
N GLN A 105 -3.67 -2.79 15.67
CA GLN A 105 -3.02 -2.66 16.98
C GLN A 105 -4.06 -2.42 18.07
N TYR A 106 -3.77 -2.97 19.26
CA TYR A 106 -4.49 -2.71 20.50
C TYR A 106 -3.55 -2.04 21.50
N LEU A 107 -3.85 -0.83 21.93
CA LEU A 107 -3.02 0.00 22.83
C LEU A 107 -3.78 0.29 24.11
N ILE A 108 -3.13 0.04 25.24
CA ILE A 108 -3.71 0.30 26.57
C ILE A 108 -3.31 1.69 27.05
N LYS A 109 -4.29 2.49 27.44
CA LYS A 109 -4.07 3.81 28.10
C LYS A 109 -3.48 3.62 29.50
N PRO A 110 -2.54 4.50 29.95
CA PRO A 110 -2.00 5.64 29.22
C PRO A 110 -0.94 5.22 28.20
N VAL A 111 -1.05 5.74 26.98
CA VAL A 111 -0.12 5.48 25.88
C VAL A 111 0.91 6.61 25.76
N ALA A 112 2.19 6.25 25.70
CA ALA A 112 3.24 7.21 25.38
C ALA A 112 3.02 7.75 23.96
N PRO A 113 3.06 9.09 23.73
CA PRO A 113 2.86 9.68 22.41
C PRO A 113 3.74 9.05 21.33
N GLN A 114 5.00 8.73 21.65
CA GLN A 114 5.96 8.12 20.74
C GLN A 114 5.52 6.74 20.25
N LEU A 115 4.85 5.95 21.10
CA LEU A 115 4.34 4.63 20.72
C LEU A 115 3.20 4.76 19.71
N LEU A 116 2.26 5.69 19.93
CA LEU A 116 1.18 5.95 18.97
C LEU A 116 1.75 6.48 17.64
N GLU A 117 2.68 7.44 17.68
CA GLU A 117 3.40 7.94 16.50
C GLU A 117 4.04 6.79 15.71
N GLU A 118 4.75 5.86 16.39
CA GLU A 118 5.37 4.69 15.75
C GLU A 118 4.33 3.81 15.02
N LYS A 119 3.18 3.54 15.64
CA LYS A 119 2.15 2.69 15.03
C LYS A 119 1.48 3.37 13.83
N ILE A 120 1.25 4.67 13.91
CA ILE A 120 0.73 5.46 12.79
C ILE A 120 1.72 5.48 11.62
N LEU A 121 3.03 5.67 11.87
CA LEU A 121 4.04 5.62 10.81
C LEU A 121 4.12 4.25 10.15
N LYS A 122 4.02 3.16 10.91
CA LYS A 122 3.93 1.80 10.33
C LYS A 122 2.73 1.63 9.41
N LEU A 123 1.59 2.23 9.74
CA LEU A 123 0.42 2.24 8.84
C LEU A 123 0.65 3.09 7.59
N CYS A 124 1.30 4.25 7.71
CA CYS A 124 1.67 5.06 6.56
C CYS A 124 2.59 4.28 5.60
N ASP A 125 3.59 3.57 6.13
CA ASP A 125 4.48 2.71 5.34
C ASP A 125 3.70 1.56 4.68
N TYR A 126 2.76 0.93 5.40
CA TYR A 126 1.89 -0.10 4.87
C TYR A 126 1.05 0.42 3.69
N PHE A 127 0.40 1.57 3.81
CA PHE A 127 -0.38 2.16 2.73
C PHE A 127 0.48 2.53 1.53
N GLN A 128 1.64 3.15 1.75
CA GLN A 128 2.59 3.44 0.67
C GLN A 128 3.04 2.18 -0.07
N ALA A 129 3.24 1.08 0.66
CA ALA A 129 3.56 -0.20 0.05
C ALA A 129 2.38 -0.79 -0.74
N GLN A 130 1.12 -0.53 -0.34
CA GLN A 130 -0.07 -0.92 -1.08
C GLN A 130 -0.27 -0.05 -2.34
N ASP A 131 -0.11 1.27 -2.24
CA ASP A 131 -0.20 2.19 -3.38
C ASP A 131 0.84 1.86 -4.46
N LYS A 132 2.03 1.44 -4.05
CA LYS A 132 3.09 0.96 -4.95
C LYS A 132 2.74 -0.33 -5.70
N LYS A 133 1.61 -0.98 -5.39
CA LYS A 133 1.15 -2.20 -6.10
C LYS A 133 0.37 -1.93 -7.37
N PHE A 134 0.02 -0.68 -7.64
CA PHE A 134 -0.74 -0.31 -8.82
C PHE A 134 -0.03 0.76 -9.62
N MET A 135 -0.20 0.70 -10.92
CA MET A 135 0.26 1.70 -11.87
C MET A 135 -0.90 2.11 -12.78
N VAL A 136 -1.13 3.41 -12.91
CA VAL A 136 -2.10 3.95 -13.85
C VAL A 136 -1.37 4.37 -15.12
N ILE A 137 -1.84 3.87 -16.27
CA ILE A 137 -1.32 4.25 -17.58
C ILE A 137 -2.44 4.80 -18.47
N LYS A 138 -2.10 5.68 -19.41
CA LYS A 138 -3.01 6.11 -20.46
C LYS A 138 -2.79 5.24 -21.70
N SER A 139 -3.81 4.43 -22.04
CA SER A 139 -3.81 3.60 -23.25
C SER A 139 -4.91 4.10 -24.21
N GLY A 140 -4.50 4.79 -25.27
CA GLY A 140 -5.45 5.49 -26.14
C GLY A 140 -6.16 6.63 -25.42
N TYR A 141 -7.48 6.51 -25.26
CA TYR A 141 -8.34 7.48 -24.54
C TYR A 141 -8.72 7.02 -23.14
N GLU A 142 -8.26 5.85 -22.71
CA GLU A 142 -8.62 5.21 -21.44
C GLU A 142 -7.47 5.32 -20.42
N GLU A 143 -7.84 5.43 -19.15
CA GLU A 143 -6.94 5.22 -18.04
C GLU A 143 -7.08 3.77 -17.56
N VAL A 144 -5.98 3.04 -17.59
CA VAL A 144 -5.92 1.62 -17.22
C VAL A 144 -5.14 1.50 -15.92
N VAL A 145 -5.77 0.92 -14.91
CA VAL A 145 -5.13 0.61 -13.62
C VAL A 145 -4.57 -0.81 -13.71
N LEU A 146 -3.25 -0.95 -13.59
CA LEU A 146 -2.53 -2.22 -13.66
C LEU A 146 -1.94 -2.56 -12.29
N ARG A 147 -2.18 -3.77 -11.82
CA ARG A 147 -1.46 -4.28 -10.63
C ARG A 147 -0.02 -4.57 -11.02
N HIS A 148 0.92 -4.21 -10.16
CA HIS A 148 2.34 -4.50 -10.39
C HIS A 148 2.58 -6.00 -10.57
N ASP A 149 1.88 -6.84 -9.82
CA ASP A 149 2.01 -8.30 -9.90
C ASP A 149 1.55 -8.87 -11.26
N ASP A 150 0.70 -8.17 -12.00
CA ASP A 150 0.23 -8.59 -13.32
C ASP A 150 1.17 -8.13 -14.45
N ILE A 151 2.06 -7.17 -14.19
CA ILE A 151 2.99 -6.64 -15.20
C ILE A 151 4.20 -7.56 -15.32
N ILE A 152 4.41 -8.13 -16.50
CA ILE A 152 5.57 -8.99 -16.82
C ILE A 152 6.79 -8.13 -17.16
N GLY A 153 6.57 -7.04 -17.92
CA GLY A 153 7.64 -6.13 -18.31
C GLY A 153 7.14 -4.95 -19.10
N ILE A 154 8.01 -3.96 -19.26
CA ILE A 154 7.76 -2.75 -20.04
C ILE A 154 8.88 -2.60 -21.06
N GLU A 155 8.54 -2.45 -22.33
CA GLU A 155 9.51 -2.24 -23.40
C GLU A 155 9.17 -1.05 -24.27
N ALA A 156 10.20 -0.39 -24.81
CA ALA A 156 9.99 0.61 -25.85
C ALA A 156 9.52 -0.04 -27.15
N ALA A 157 8.37 0.37 -27.64
CA ALA A 157 7.83 -0.14 -28.89
C ALA A 157 8.73 0.27 -30.07
N LYS A 158 8.97 -0.67 -30.98
CA LYS A 158 9.67 -0.40 -32.25
C LYS A 158 8.70 0.33 -33.18
N SER A 159 8.62 1.66 -33.09
CA SER A 159 7.81 2.48 -33.95
C SER A 159 8.69 3.41 -34.78
N LEU A 160 8.48 3.44 -36.08
CA LEU A 160 9.15 4.37 -37.00
C LEU A 160 8.57 5.79 -36.94
N THR A 161 7.36 5.95 -36.41
CA THR A 161 6.58 7.19 -36.49
C THR A 161 6.29 7.87 -35.18
N VAL A 162 6.32 7.16 -34.04
CA VAL A 162 6.00 7.73 -32.74
C VAL A 162 7.17 7.53 -31.78
N LYS A 163 7.88 8.62 -31.50
CA LYS A 163 8.87 8.66 -30.40
C LYS A 163 8.12 8.55 -29.06
N SER A 164 8.63 7.70 -28.15
CA SER A 164 8.09 7.53 -26.78
C SER A 164 6.84 6.63 -26.65
N LYS A 165 6.66 5.66 -27.53
CA LYS A 165 5.65 4.60 -27.36
C LYS A 165 6.23 3.44 -26.55
N LEU A 166 5.49 3.00 -25.55
CA LEU A 166 5.85 1.86 -24.69
C LEU A 166 4.77 0.79 -24.76
N ASN A 167 5.19 -0.47 -24.68
CA ASN A 167 4.33 -1.61 -24.45
C ASN A 167 4.47 -2.04 -22.99
N VAL A 168 3.37 -2.05 -22.25
CA VAL A 168 3.26 -2.66 -20.92
C VAL A 168 2.69 -4.06 -21.13
N ILE A 169 3.51 -5.07 -20.94
CA ILE A 169 3.18 -6.48 -21.13
C ILE A 169 2.70 -7.03 -19.79
N THR A 170 1.49 -7.57 -19.78
CA THR A 170 0.85 -8.10 -18.57
C THR A 170 0.47 -9.57 -18.76
N THR A 171 0.02 -10.20 -17.68
CA THR A 171 -0.53 -11.57 -17.70
C THR A 171 -1.82 -11.69 -18.53
N THR A 172 -2.52 -10.59 -18.74
CA THR A 172 -3.82 -10.55 -19.47
C THR A 172 -3.73 -9.96 -20.87
N GLY A 173 -2.62 -9.30 -21.22
CA GLY A 173 -2.45 -8.67 -22.54
C GLY A 173 -1.36 -7.61 -22.58
N ILE A 174 -1.33 -6.86 -23.67
CA ILE A 174 -0.35 -5.79 -23.92
C ILE A 174 -1.10 -4.47 -24.03
N TYR A 175 -0.69 -3.51 -23.22
CA TYR A 175 -1.22 -2.15 -23.24
C TYR A 175 -0.18 -1.19 -23.81
N GLU A 176 -0.60 -0.38 -24.76
CA GLU A 176 0.25 0.65 -25.35
C GLU A 176 0.08 1.97 -24.59
N THR A 177 1.19 2.58 -24.20
CA THR A 177 1.18 3.88 -23.53
C THR A 177 2.28 4.79 -24.08
N ARG A 178 2.27 6.06 -23.68
CA ARG A 178 3.35 7.01 -23.98
C ARG A 178 4.19 7.26 -22.74
N GLY A 179 5.49 7.40 -22.90
CA GLY A 179 6.40 7.67 -21.80
C GLY A 179 7.86 7.36 -22.14
N ILE A 180 8.72 7.51 -21.16
CA ILE A 180 10.15 7.27 -21.27
C ILE A 180 10.50 6.14 -20.30
N ILE A 181 11.24 5.12 -20.75
CA ILE A 181 11.65 3.98 -19.92
C ILE A 181 12.34 4.42 -18.62
N ALA A 182 13.16 5.47 -18.67
CA ALA A 182 13.86 5.96 -17.48
C ALA A 182 12.91 6.52 -16.39
N GLU A 183 11.80 7.16 -16.79
CA GLU A 183 10.77 7.65 -15.87
C GLU A 183 10.05 6.48 -15.19
N TYR A 184 9.64 5.49 -15.96
CA TYR A 184 9.03 4.26 -15.43
C TYR A 184 10.01 3.48 -14.53
N ALA A 185 11.29 3.39 -14.91
CA ALA A 185 12.30 2.75 -14.09
C ALA A 185 12.53 3.49 -12.76
N SER A 186 12.41 4.81 -12.74
CA SER A 186 12.50 5.61 -11.52
C SER A 186 11.28 5.43 -10.63
N ALA A 187 10.07 5.47 -11.22
CA ALA A 187 8.80 5.29 -10.50
C ALA A 187 8.68 3.88 -9.87
N LEU A 188 9.23 2.86 -10.54
CA LEU A 188 9.16 1.45 -10.12
C LEU A 188 10.40 0.98 -9.31
N ARG A 189 11.32 1.90 -8.92
CA ARG A 189 12.61 1.56 -8.31
C ARG A 189 12.49 0.75 -7.01
N ASP A 190 11.50 1.04 -6.18
CA ASP A 190 11.31 0.41 -4.86
C ASP A 190 10.40 -0.81 -4.91
N SER A 191 10.17 -1.36 -6.08
CA SER A 191 9.33 -2.52 -6.31
C SER A 191 10.12 -3.67 -6.97
N HIS A 192 9.43 -4.72 -7.41
CA HIS A 192 10.05 -5.92 -7.99
C HIS A 192 10.56 -5.70 -9.43
N PHE A 193 10.68 -4.45 -9.90
CA PHE A 193 11.06 -4.14 -11.26
C PHE A 193 12.54 -3.83 -11.39
N LEU A 194 13.14 -4.32 -12.48
CA LEU A 194 14.55 -4.12 -12.78
C LEU A 194 14.73 -3.62 -14.22
N HIS A 195 15.47 -2.51 -14.36
CA HIS A 195 15.85 -1.95 -15.65
C HIS A 195 17.04 -2.70 -16.24
N ILE A 196 16.80 -3.66 -17.13
CA ILE A 196 17.80 -4.60 -17.67
C ILE A 196 18.43 -4.16 -19.00
N HIS A 197 17.77 -3.27 -19.75
CA HIS A 197 18.22 -2.77 -21.04
C HIS A 197 17.76 -1.32 -21.19
N ARG A 198 18.45 -0.51 -22.01
CA ARG A 198 18.07 0.90 -22.27
C ARG A 198 16.60 1.12 -22.63
N SER A 199 15.92 0.08 -23.08
CA SER A 199 14.54 0.09 -23.55
C SER A 199 13.64 -0.94 -22.87
N ILE A 200 14.10 -1.61 -21.79
CA ILE A 200 13.36 -2.72 -21.18
C ILE A 200 13.48 -2.70 -19.66
N ILE A 201 12.34 -2.79 -19.01
CA ILE A 201 12.17 -3.06 -17.59
C ILE A 201 11.46 -4.41 -17.46
N ILE A 202 11.90 -5.27 -16.56
CA ILE A 202 11.24 -6.54 -16.26
C ILE A 202 10.75 -6.57 -14.81
N ASN A 203 9.72 -7.36 -14.56
CA ASN A 203 9.31 -7.71 -13.20
C ASN A 203 9.97 -9.03 -12.79
N LEU A 204 10.72 -8.99 -11.70
CA LEU A 204 11.49 -10.13 -11.17
C LEU A 204 10.59 -11.28 -10.72
N LEU A 205 9.35 -11.03 -10.36
CA LEU A 205 8.36 -12.06 -10.00
C LEU A 205 8.03 -12.98 -11.17
N HIS A 206 8.16 -12.49 -12.40
CA HIS A 206 7.84 -13.20 -13.63
C HIS A 206 9.06 -13.82 -14.33
N VAL A 207 10.24 -13.75 -13.74
CA VAL A 207 11.45 -14.40 -14.32
C VAL A 207 11.30 -15.91 -14.24
N HIS A 208 11.35 -16.57 -15.40
CA HIS A 208 11.35 -18.02 -15.51
C HIS A 208 12.78 -18.60 -15.56
N LYS A 209 13.64 -18.08 -16.45
CA LYS A 209 15.05 -18.46 -16.56
C LYS A 209 15.91 -17.43 -17.29
N PHE A 210 17.20 -17.46 -17.02
CA PHE A 210 18.20 -16.71 -17.79
C PHE A 210 18.83 -17.63 -18.85
N ALA A 211 18.92 -17.16 -20.09
CA ALA A 211 19.49 -17.88 -21.24
C ALA A 211 20.52 -16.98 -21.93
N GLY A 212 21.82 -17.24 -21.69
CA GLY A 212 22.88 -16.44 -22.30
C GLY A 212 22.78 -14.95 -21.96
N GLY A 213 22.46 -14.15 -22.97
CA GLY A 213 22.29 -12.70 -22.84
C GLY A 213 20.85 -12.23 -22.76
N SER A 214 19.89 -13.12 -22.49
CA SER A 214 18.45 -12.82 -22.40
C SER A 214 17.84 -13.41 -21.13
N VAL A 215 16.62 -12.97 -20.83
CA VAL A 215 15.76 -13.49 -19.78
C VAL A 215 14.43 -13.93 -20.38
N LEU A 216 14.01 -15.16 -20.07
CA LEU A 216 12.69 -15.69 -20.40
C LEU A 216 11.76 -15.42 -19.22
N MET A 217 10.60 -14.84 -19.51
CA MET A 217 9.57 -14.49 -18.55
C MET A 217 8.45 -15.55 -18.54
N SER A 218 7.63 -15.55 -17.48
CA SER A 218 6.36 -16.26 -17.46
C SER A 218 5.47 -15.74 -18.62
N GLY A 219 4.81 -16.65 -19.34
CA GLY A 219 4.07 -16.26 -20.56
C GLY A 219 4.88 -16.32 -21.84
N GLY A 220 6.17 -16.70 -21.79
CA GLY A 220 6.99 -17.00 -22.95
C GLY A 220 7.70 -15.80 -23.59
N GLN A 221 7.54 -14.58 -23.05
CA GLN A 221 8.30 -13.41 -23.51
C GLN A 221 9.78 -13.56 -23.22
N GLU A 222 10.62 -13.20 -24.20
CA GLU A 222 12.06 -13.20 -24.06
C GLU A 222 12.61 -11.77 -24.25
N PHE A 223 13.35 -11.27 -23.27
CA PHE A 223 13.92 -9.94 -23.31
C PHE A 223 15.46 -10.00 -23.32
N PRO A 224 16.11 -9.24 -24.22
CA PRO A 224 17.56 -9.11 -24.20
C PRO A 224 18.02 -8.29 -23.00
N ILE A 225 19.11 -8.72 -22.37
CA ILE A 225 19.80 -7.99 -21.31
C ILE A 225 20.93 -7.17 -21.92
N GLY A 226 21.08 -5.92 -21.52
CA GLY A 226 22.21 -5.09 -21.93
C GLY A 226 23.53 -5.78 -21.58
N ARG A 227 24.48 -5.88 -22.53
CA ARG A 227 25.73 -6.63 -22.35
C ARG A 227 26.47 -6.29 -21.08
N SER A 228 26.54 -5.02 -20.70
CA SER A 228 27.18 -4.52 -19.47
C SER A 228 26.40 -4.85 -18.20
N LYS A 229 25.12 -5.24 -18.31
CA LYS A 229 24.21 -5.46 -17.17
C LYS A 229 24.00 -6.95 -16.83
N ILE A 230 24.49 -7.87 -17.64
CA ILE A 230 24.18 -9.31 -17.48
C ILE A 230 24.55 -9.83 -16.08
N LYS A 231 25.73 -9.48 -15.58
CA LYS A 231 26.17 -9.90 -14.23
C LYS A 231 25.33 -9.21 -13.16
N GLU A 232 25.16 -7.90 -13.23
CA GLU A 232 24.37 -7.11 -12.28
C GLU A 232 22.94 -7.64 -12.14
N VAL A 233 22.26 -7.92 -13.26
CA VAL A 233 20.90 -8.45 -13.30
C VAL A 233 20.78 -9.79 -12.60
N LYS A 234 21.73 -10.71 -12.85
CA LYS A 234 21.73 -12.03 -12.21
C LYS A 234 22.01 -11.93 -10.70
N ASP A 235 22.98 -11.10 -10.32
CA ASP A 235 23.32 -10.89 -8.90
C ASP A 235 22.14 -10.26 -8.14
N PHE A 236 21.44 -9.32 -8.78
CA PHE A 236 20.25 -8.69 -8.20
C PHE A 236 19.10 -9.69 -8.03
N TYR A 237 18.85 -10.52 -9.05
CA TYR A 237 17.81 -11.56 -8.98
C TYR A 237 18.11 -12.59 -7.88
N THR A 238 19.36 -13.01 -7.73
CA THR A 238 19.77 -13.92 -6.66
C THR A 238 19.48 -13.34 -5.27
N LYS A 239 19.82 -12.06 -5.06
CA LYS A 239 19.52 -11.36 -3.80
C LYS A 239 18.02 -11.25 -3.56
N PHE A 240 17.24 -10.92 -4.59
CA PHE A 240 15.80 -10.84 -4.53
C PHE A 240 15.16 -12.18 -4.11
N MET A 241 15.63 -13.32 -4.67
CA MET A 241 15.14 -14.65 -4.32
C MET A 241 15.48 -15.05 -2.88
N ILE A 242 16.67 -14.68 -2.38
CA ILE A 242 17.08 -14.94 -0.99
C ILE A 242 16.18 -14.17 -0.03
N MET A 243 15.93 -12.88 -0.28
CA MET A 243 15.03 -12.05 0.55
C MET A 243 13.59 -12.60 0.56
N LYS A 244 13.11 -13.07 -0.59
CA LYS A 244 11.77 -13.66 -0.70
C LYS A 244 11.66 -15.00 0.04
N GLY A 245 12.70 -15.84 0.02
CA GLY A 245 12.75 -17.10 0.75
C GLY A 245 12.74 -16.91 2.27
N SER A 246 13.47 -15.92 2.78
CA SER A 246 13.50 -15.62 4.22
C SER A 246 12.17 -15.10 4.79
N SER A 247 11.26 -14.62 3.94
CA SER A 247 9.91 -14.17 4.38
C SER A 247 8.93 -15.33 4.58
N TYR A 248 9.25 -16.56 4.15
CA TYR A 248 8.40 -17.74 4.32
C TYR A 248 8.78 -18.60 5.54
N ASP A 249 9.97 -18.37 6.14
CA ASP A 249 10.44 -19.12 7.33
C ASP A 249 10.02 -18.44 8.66
N SER A 250 9.16 -17.42 8.62
CA SER A 250 8.71 -16.63 9.78
C SER A 250 7.19 -16.73 10.03
N LEU A 251 6.55 -17.82 9.61
CA LEU A 251 5.14 -18.14 9.90
C LEU A 251 5.03 -19.38 10.78
#